data_2a803f9d722c6079db11ef22c9b82391
#
_entry.id   2a803f9d722c6079db11ef22c9b82391
#
_cell.length_a   1.000
_cell.length_b   1.000
_cell.length_c   1.000
_cell.angle_alpha   90.00
_cell.angle_beta   90.00
_cell.angle_gamma   90.00
#
_symmetry.space_group_name_H-M   'P 1'
#
loop_
_entity.id
_entity.type
_entity.pdbx_description
1 polymer ?
#
loop_
_entity_poly.entity_id
_entity_poly.type
_entity_poly.pdbx_seq_one_letter_code
_entity_poly.pdbx_strand_id
1 'polypeptide(L)'
;MTELRLTRVFLAGHNGMVGTALLRILAQDANLEMVLVQKQELDLLDTVEVQHFFAVQRIDQVYLAAAKVGGIHANSKYPADFIGDNLVIQNNVIQEAHNEGVQKLLLLGSSCIYPKLAVQPIVEESLLTGVL
;
A
#
# COMPACT_ATOMS: atom_id res chain seq x y z
N MET A 1 32.49 -15.82 -2.97
CA MET A 1 31.07 -16.17 -3.17
C MET A 1 30.25 -14.99 -2.67
N THR A 2 29.62 -14.24 -3.56
CA THR A 2 28.73 -13.16 -3.17
C THR A 2 27.46 -13.83 -2.64
N GLU A 3 27.20 -13.74 -1.34
CA GLU A 3 25.90 -14.15 -0.78
C GLU A 3 24.83 -13.35 -1.52
N LEU A 4 23.92 -14.06 -2.17
CA LEU A 4 22.76 -13.45 -2.80
C LEU A 4 21.86 -12.92 -1.67
N ARG A 5 21.88 -11.61 -1.44
CA ARG A 5 21.00 -10.95 -0.50
C ARG A 5 19.54 -11.09 -0.98
N LEU A 6 18.67 -11.57 -0.12
CA LEU A 6 17.21 -11.62 -0.41
C LEU A 6 16.67 -10.20 -0.60
N THR A 7 15.71 -10.07 -1.51
CA THR A 7 14.95 -8.84 -1.70
C THR A 7 13.94 -8.69 -0.56
N ARG A 8 14.04 -7.65 0.23
CA ARG A 8 13.16 -7.38 1.38
C ARG A 8 11.88 -6.67 0.93
N VAL A 9 10.75 -7.32 1.16
CA VAL A 9 9.44 -6.87 0.70
C VAL A 9 8.56 -6.51 1.88
N PHE A 10 8.24 -5.23 2.03
CA PHE A 10 7.25 -4.76 2.99
C PHE A 10 5.85 -4.86 2.39
N LEU A 11 5.00 -5.70 2.99
CA LEU A 11 3.59 -5.82 2.62
C LEU A 11 2.72 -5.19 3.70
N ALA A 12 2.41 -3.91 3.54
CA ALA A 12 1.50 -3.19 4.42
C ALA A 12 0.06 -3.67 4.19
N GLY A 13 -0.62 -4.10 5.25
CA GLY A 13 -1.99 -4.61 5.16
C GLY A 13 -2.10 -6.09 4.80
N HIS A 14 -1.09 -6.89 5.13
CA HIS A 14 -1.01 -8.33 4.86
C HIS A 14 -2.18 -9.16 5.43
N ASN A 15 -2.91 -8.66 6.42
CA ASN A 15 -4.08 -9.31 7.02
C ASN A 15 -5.40 -9.00 6.28
N GLY A 16 -5.41 -8.03 5.36
CA GLY A 16 -6.56 -7.71 4.53
C GLY A 16 -6.77 -8.72 3.40
N MET A 17 -7.91 -8.64 2.71
CA MET A 17 -8.26 -9.55 1.62
C MET A 17 -7.19 -9.57 0.51
N VAL A 18 -6.79 -8.42 0.01
CA VAL A 18 -5.76 -8.30 -1.04
C VAL A 18 -4.38 -8.65 -0.49
N GLY A 19 -4.04 -8.14 0.71
CA GLY A 19 -2.74 -8.41 1.34
C GLY A 19 -2.50 -9.90 1.59
N THR A 20 -3.51 -10.64 2.06
CA THR A 20 -3.41 -12.10 2.24
C THR A 20 -3.19 -12.83 0.92
N ALA A 21 -3.86 -12.40 -0.15
CA ALA A 21 -3.68 -12.99 -1.48
C ALA A 21 -2.27 -12.73 -2.03
N LEU A 22 -1.77 -11.49 -1.87
CA LEU A 22 -0.40 -11.14 -2.25
C LEU A 22 0.64 -11.92 -1.44
N LEU A 23 0.46 -11.99 -0.13
CA LEU A 23 1.38 -12.74 0.75
C LEU A 23 1.51 -14.20 0.31
N ARG A 24 0.40 -14.86 0.00
CA ARG A 24 0.39 -16.25 -0.42
C ARG A 24 1.20 -16.50 -1.70
N ILE A 25 1.25 -15.52 -2.61
CA ILE A 25 2.00 -15.64 -3.87
C ILE A 25 3.46 -15.22 -3.66
N LEU A 26 3.70 -14.08 -3.03
CA LEU A 26 5.06 -13.56 -2.82
C LEU A 26 5.92 -14.46 -1.94
N ALA A 27 5.33 -15.10 -0.92
CA ALA A 27 6.04 -16.03 -0.03
C ALA A 27 6.48 -17.33 -0.70
N GLN A 28 6.06 -17.60 -1.94
CA GLN A 28 6.55 -18.75 -2.72
C GLN A 28 7.88 -18.48 -3.42
N ASP A 29 8.28 -17.23 -3.54
CA ASP A 29 9.57 -16.85 -4.14
C ASP A 29 10.67 -16.88 -3.08
N ALA A 30 11.58 -17.85 -3.20
CA ALA A 30 12.70 -18.04 -2.28
C ALA A 30 13.73 -16.89 -2.31
N ASN A 31 13.64 -15.97 -3.27
CA ASN A 31 14.50 -14.79 -3.35
C ASN A 31 13.94 -13.59 -2.55
N LEU A 32 12.72 -13.71 -2.01
CA LEU A 32 12.07 -12.66 -1.25
C LEU A 32 12.10 -12.95 0.25
N GLU A 33 12.36 -11.92 1.04
CA GLU A 33 12.17 -11.90 2.48
C GLU A 33 10.98 -11.00 2.81
N MET A 34 9.90 -11.60 3.31
CA MET A 34 8.68 -10.85 3.64
C MET A 34 8.81 -10.15 4.98
N VAL A 35 8.68 -8.83 4.98
CA VAL A 35 8.61 -8.00 6.18
C VAL A 35 7.13 -7.71 6.46
N LEU A 36 6.61 -8.32 7.52
CA LEU A 36 5.21 -8.24 7.92
C LEU A 36 5.14 -7.64 9.33
N VAL A 37 4.37 -6.58 9.47
CA VAL A 37 4.24 -5.86 10.74
C VAL A 37 2.76 -5.63 11.06
N GLN A 38 2.37 -5.88 12.30
CA GLN A 38 1.01 -5.64 12.76
C GLN A 38 0.79 -4.15 13.03
N LYS A 39 -0.48 -3.70 12.95
CA LYS A 39 -0.83 -2.29 13.22
C LYS A 39 -0.40 -1.82 14.62
N GLN A 40 -0.35 -2.72 15.60
CA GLN A 40 0.07 -2.41 16.97
C GLN A 40 1.58 -2.19 17.09
N GLU A 41 2.36 -2.66 16.13
CA GLU A 41 3.82 -2.55 16.08
C GLU A 41 4.27 -1.40 15.17
N LEU A 42 3.43 -1.02 14.18
CA LEU A 42 3.67 0.08 13.27
C LEU A 42 2.34 0.73 12.89
N ASP A 43 2.05 1.90 13.43
CA ASP A 43 0.93 2.73 12.98
C ASP A 43 1.35 3.58 11.77
N LEU A 44 0.80 3.28 10.60
CA LEU A 44 1.10 4.03 9.37
C LEU A 44 0.61 5.48 9.40
N LEU A 45 -0.21 5.85 10.41
CA LEU A 45 -0.58 7.25 10.67
C LEU A 45 0.51 8.02 11.42
N ASP A 46 1.39 7.33 12.14
CA ASP A 46 2.50 7.95 12.86
C ASP A 46 3.71 8.12 11.94
N THR A 47 3.99 9.36 11.55
CA THR A 47 5.11 9.68 10.66
C THR A 47 6.47 9.28 11.23
N VAL A 48 6.65 9.41 12.54
CA VAL A 48 7.94 9.10 13.20
C VAL A 48 8.16 7.59 13.25
N GLU A 49 7.12 6.82 13.56
CA GLU A 49 7.20 5.36 13.53
C GLU A 49 7.52 4.84 12.14
N VAL A 50 6.84 5.36 11.09
CA VAL A 50 7.07 4.96 9.70
C VAL A 50 8.50 5.30 9.27
N GLN A 51 8.99 6.52 9.58
CA GLN A 51 10.35 6.93 9.29
C GLN A 51 11.37 5.99 9.94
N HIS A 52 11.22 5.73 11.22
CA HIS A 52 12.11 4.82 11.94
C HIS A 52 12.08 3.40 11.37
N PHE A 53 10.89 2.90 11.05
CA PHE A 53 10.72 1.57 10.46
C PHE A 53 11.48 1.42 9.15
N PHE A 54 11.31 2.34 8.21
CA PHE A 54 12.01 2.28 6.92
C PHE A 54 13.52 2.40 7.07
N ALA A 55 14.01 3.30 7.93
CA ALA A 55 15.45 3.47 8.18
C ALA A 55 16.12 2.20 8.74
N VAL A 56 15.42 1.44 9.59
CA VAL A 56 15.94 0.23 10.22
C VAL A 56 15.80 -1.01 9.33
N GLN A 57 14.65 -1.14 8.65
CA GLN A 57 14.30 -2.38 7.95
C GLN A 57 14.97 -2.57 6.59
N ARG A 58 15.48 -1.50 5.96
CA ARG A 58 16.13 -1.56 4.64
C ARG A 58 15.26 -2.29 3.60
N ILE A 59 14.10 -1.75 3.35
CA ILE A 59 13.11 -2.31 2.43
C ILE A 59 13.53 -2.08 0.98
N ASP A 60 13.45 -3.11 0.15
CA ASP A 60 13.72 -3.02 -1.30
C ASP A 60 12.43 -2.80 -2.11
N GLN A 61 11.33 -3.41 -1.67
CA GLN A 61 10.02 -3.28 -2.34
C GLN A 61 8.89 -3.07 -1.33
N VAL A 62 7.91 -2.25 -1.71
CA VAL A 62 6.71 -1.98 -0.92
C VAL A 62 5.46 -2.36 -1.69
N TYR A 63 4.56 -3.08 -1.06
CA TYR A 63 3.19 -3.31 -1.52
C TYR A 63 2.24 -2.69 -0.49
N LEU A 64 1.65 -1.53 -0.83
CA LEU A 64 0.75 -0.81 0.06
C LEU A 64 -0.69 -1.24 -0.21
N ALA A 65 -1.12 -2.26 0.54
CA ALA A 65 -2.49 -2.78 0.57
C ALA A 65 -3.24 -2.36 1.86
N ALA A 66 -2.61 -1.52 2.67
CA ALA A 66 -3.20 -0.96 3.88
C ALA A 66 -3.93 0.35 3.56
N ALA A 67 -5.14 0.47 4.08
CA ALA A 67 -5.94 1.69 4.02
C ALA A 67 -6.98 1.65 5.14
N LYS A 68 -7.50 2.82 5.53
CA LYS A 68 -8.74 2.90 6.30
C LYS A 68 -9.90 2.61 5.34
N VAL A 69 -10.53 1.47 5.51
CA VAL A 69 -11.63 1.01 4.66
C VAL A 69 -12.92 0.87 5.45
N GLY A 70 -14.05 1.04 4.77
CA GLY A 70 -15.37 0.90 5.36
C GLY A 70 -16.44 0.82 4.26
N GLY A 71 -17.66 0.40 4.65
CA GLY A 71 -18.79 0.38 3.75
C GLY A 71 -19.26 1.81 3.37
N ILE A 72 -20.17 1.90 2.40
CA ILE A 72 -20.74 3.16 1.89
C ILE A 72 -21.26 4.05 3.03
N HIS A 73 -21.97 3.45 4.00
CA HIS A 73 -22.53 4.20 5.13
C HIS A 73 -21.43 4.87 5.99
N ALA A 74 -20.35 4.16 6.31
CA ALA A 74 -19.26 4.70 7.11
C ALA A 74 -18.52 5.82 6.37
N ASN A 75 -18.22 5.62 5.08
CA ASN A 75 -17.62 6.65 4.23
C ASN A 75 -18.48 7.90 4.13
N SER A 76 -19.80 7.76 4.00
CA SER A 76 -20.73 8.90 3.93
C SER A 76 -20.84 9.63 5.26
N LYS A 77 -20.74 8.91 6.39
CA LYS A 77 -20.89 9.49 7.74
C LYS A 77 -19.62 10.19 8.21
N TYR A 78 -18.44 9.67 7.84
CA TYR A 78 -17.14 10.16 8.30
C TYR A 78 -16.16 10.45 7.15
N PRO A 79 -16.56 11.22 6.12
CA PRO A 79 -15.75 11.40 4.91
C PRO A 79 -14.38 12.02 5.19
N ALA A 80 -14.31 12.99 6.13
CA ALA A 80 -13.06 13.65 6.48
C ALA A 80 -12.05 12.68 7.12
N ASP A 81 -12.52 11.76 8.00
CA ASP A 81 -11.66 10.81 8.67
C ASP A 81 -11.11 9.78 7.67
N PHE A 82 -11.94 9.33 6.71
CA PHE A 82 -11.50 8.37 5.71
C PHE A 82 -10.49 8.99 4.75
N ILE A 83 -10.74 10.18 4.21
CA ILE A 83 -9.80 10.83 3.31
C ILE A 83 -8.52 11.24 4.05
N GLY A 84 -8.65 11.82 5.25
CA GLY A 84 -7.51 12.29 6.05
C GLY A 84 -6.55 11.14 6.39
N ASP A 85 -7.05 10.07 7.00
CA ASP A 85 -6.22 8.93 7.40
C ASP A 85 -5.56 8.26 6.18
N ASN A 86 -6.29 8.08 5.07
CA ASN A 86 -5.73 7.47 3.87
C ASN A 86 -4.66 8.35 3.20
N LEU A 87 -4.84 9.68 3.19
CA LEU A 87 -3.81 10.59 2.70
C LEU A 87 -2.55 10.55 3.57
N VAL A 88 -2.69 10.49 4.89
CA VAL A 88 -1.54 10.36 5.80
C VAL A 88 -0.81 9.05 5.59
N ILE A 89 -1.52 7.91 5.55
CA ILE A 89 -0.93 6.59 5.32
C ILE A 89 -0.11 6.57 4.02
N GLN A 90 -0.71 6.99 2.91
CA GLN A 90 -0.01 6.97 1.62
C GLN A 90 1.18 7.92 1.60
N ASN A 91 1.03 9.14 2.15
CA ASN A 91 2.12 10.11 2.17
C ASN A 91 3.31 9.61 3.00
N ASN A 92 3.07 9.09 4.20
CA ASN A 92 4.12 8.54 5.05
C ASN A 92 4.87 7.42 4.34
N VAL A 93 4.16 6.44 3.78
CA VAL A 93 4.80 5.28 3.13
C VAL A 93 5.52 5.68 1.85
N ILE A 94 4.93 6.53 0.99
CA ILE A 94 5.55 6.97 -0.26
C ILE A 94 6.79 7.80 0.01
N GLN A 95 6.71 8.74 0.97
CA GLN A 95 7.83 9.62 1.29
C GLN A 95 9.02 8.83 1.84
N GLU A 96 8.78 7.91 2.78
CA GLU A 96 9.88 7.14 3.39
C GLU A 96 10.41 6.06 2.44
N ALA A 97 9.57 5.47 1.60
CA ALA A 97 10.04 4.61 0.53
C ALA A 97 10.98 5.35 -0.44
N HIS A 98 10.69 6.62 -0.76
CA HIS A 98 11.57 7.46 -1.57
C HIS A 98 12.87 7.80 -0.82
N ASN A 99 12.79 8.24 0.43
CA ASN A 99 13.93 8.66 1.24
C ASN A 99 14.96 7.52 1.41
N GLU A 100 14.48 6.30 1.61
CA GLU A 100 15.30 5.11 1.86
C GLU A 100 15.66 4.32 0.58
N GLY A 101 15.32 4.85 -0.60
CA GLY A 101 15.73 4.30 -1.89
C GLY A 101 15.04 2.99 -2.26
N VAL A 102 13.79 2.80 -1.84
CA VAL A 102 12.96 1.66 -2.25
C VAL A 102 12.88 1.59 -3.77
N GLN A 103 13.17 0.42 -4.33
CA GLN A 103 13.28 0.23 -5.79
C GLN A 103 11.92 0.07 -6.47
N LYS A 104 10.92 -0.45 -5.75
CA LYS A 104 9.58 -0.69 -6.27
C LYS A 104 8.53 -0.40 -5.21
N LEU A 105 7.57 0.43 -5.56
CA LEU A 105 6.38 0.67 -4.75
C LEU A 105 5.12 0.41 -5.57
N LEU A 106 4.26 -0.47 -5.06
CA LEU A 106 2.92 -0.72 -5.58
C LEU A 106 1.90 -0.14 -4.60
N LEU A 107 1.19 0.92 -5.02
CA LEU A 107 0.04 1.49 -4.32
C LEU A 107 -1.24 0.96 -4.95
N LEU A 108 -2.10 0.36 -4.14
CA LEU A 108 -3.42 -0.07 -4.61
C LEU A 108 -4.38 1.12 -4.59
N GLY A 109 -4.80 1.54 -5.77
CA GLY A 109 -5.84 2.56 -5.95
C GLY A 109 -7.25 1.99 -5.90
N SER A 110 -8.21 2.75 -6.40
CA SER A 110 -9.62 2.36 -6.47
C SER A 110 -10.13 2.43 -7.89
N SER A 111 -10.98 1.47 -8.29
CA SER A 111 -11.70 1.54 -9.57
C SER A 111 -12.68 2.72 -9.65
N CYS A 112 -13.04 3.30 -8.50
CA CYS A 112 -13.92 4.48 -8.43
C CYS A 112 -13.29 5.77 -8.96
N ILE A 113 -12.01 5.76 -9.34
CA ILE A 113 -11.36 6.88 -10.03
C ILE A 113 -11.75 6.97 -11.51
N TYR A 114 -12.34 5.92 -12.07
CA TYR A 114 -12.79 5.88 -13.45
C TYR A 114 -14.24 6.36 -13.60
N PRO A 115 -14.62 6.90 -14.76
CA PRO A 115 -15.96 7.34 -15.01
C PRO A 115 -17.00 6.22 -14.81
N LYS A 116 -18.15 6.59 -14.21
CA LYS A 116 -19.25 5.66 -13.94
C LYS A 116 -19.73 4.89 -15.19
N LEU A 117 -19.67 5.53 -16.35
CA LEU A 117 -20.09 4.97 -17.64
C LEU A 117 -18.91 4.59 -18.55
N ALA A 118 -17.72 4.34 -17.98
CA ALA A 118 -16.59 3.88 -18.76
C ALA A 118 -16.91 2.56 -19.50
N VAL A 119 -16.43 2.46 -20.73
CA VAL A 119 -16.59 1.25 -21.55
C VAL A 119 -15.84 0.08 -20.89
N GLN A 120 -16.45 -1.09 -20.93
CA GLN A 120 -15.87 -2.32 -20.37
C GLN A 120 -15.18 -3.16 -21.46
N PRO A 121 -13.99 -3.72 -21.19
CA PRO A 121 -13.18 -3.57 -19.97
C PRO A 121 -12.60 -2.14 -19.87
N ILE A 122 -12.50 -1.61 -18.63
CA ILE A 122 -11.96 -0.27 -18.40
C ILE A 122 -10.45 -0.29 -18.70
N VAL A 123 -10.00 0.66 -19.50
CA VAL A 123 -8.58 0.88 -19.83
C VAL A 123 -8.04 2.13 -19.13
N GLU A 124 -6.73 2.25 -19.00
CA GLU A 124 -6.12 3.37 -18.27
C GLU A 124 -6.50 4.74 -18.85
N GLU A 125 -6.62 4.83 -20.18
CA GLU A 125 -6.99 6.05 -20.90
C GLU A 125 -8.40 6.54 -20.58
N SER A 126 -9.23 5.70 -19.96
CA SER A 126 -10.56 6.09 -19.50
C SER A 126 -10.53 7.03 -18.25
N LEU A 127 -9.36 7.18 -17.62
CA LEU A 127 -9.20 8.07 -16.47
C LEU A 127 -9.47 9.53 -16.87
N LEU A 128 -10.26 10.24 -16.07
CA LEU A 128 -10.63 11.64 -16.26
C LEU A 128 -11.44 11.95 -17.56
N THR A 129 -12.01 10.94 -18.20
CA THR A 129 -12.78 11.14 -19.45
C THR A 129 -14.29 11.39 -19.22
N GLY A 130 -14.76 11.39 -17.99
CA GLY A 130 -16.19 11.58 -17.67
C GLY A 130 -16.44 11.73 -16.17
N VAL A 131 -17.73 11.76 -15.83
CA VAL A 131 -18.21 11.93 -14.43
C VAL A 131 -17.99 10.64 -13.63
N LEU A 132 -17.53 10.79 -12.37
CA LEU A 132 -17.31 9.70 -11.41
C LEU A 132 -18.64 9.14 -10.87
#